data_d114fe135ccd5a45a958dd1071b4b73b
#
_entry.id   d114fe135ccd5a45a958dd1071b4b73b
#
_cell.length_a   1.000
_cell.length_b   1.000
_cell.length_c   1.000
_cell.angle_alpha   90.00
_cell.angle_beta   90.00
_cell.angle_gamma   90.00
#
_symmetry.space_group_name_H-M   'P 1'
#
loop_
_entity.id
_entity.type
_entity.pdbx_description
1 polymer ?
#
loop_
_entity_poly.entity_id
_entity_poly.type
_entity_poly.pdbx_seq_one_letter_code
_entity_poly.pdbx_strand_id
1 'polypeptide(L)'
;LVPARKHPGKFYALPQAPQQFKQLLMTSGFDKYFQIAPCFRDEDARGDRSPGEFYQLDMEMSFATQDDVFAVLEDVLPPIFAKYGTYNIASQPPFKRIPYLEAMDTYGSDKPDLRIDLTVQDATALLADCGFGPFGGPGPHPRLLRGPHRR
;
A
#
# COMPACT_ATOMS: atom_id res chain seq x y z
N LEU A 1 -22.10 -2.79 -11.07
CA LEU A 1 -22.79 -3.19 -9.84
C LEU A 1 -21.85 -3.98 -8.97
N VAL A 2 -21.77 -3.62 -7.68
CA VAL A 2 -20.97 -4.33 -6.67
C VAL A 2 -21.91 -5.25 -5.90
N PRO A 3 -21.77 -6.59 -5.99
CA PRO A 3 -22.60 -7.51 -5.22
C PRO A 3 -22.30 -7.39 -3.72
N ALA A 4 -23.31 -7.62 -2.89
CA ALA A 4 -23.19 -7.60 -1.44
C ALA A 4 -23.20 -9.03 -0.90
N ARG A 5 -22.03 -9.61 -0.58
CA ARG A 5 -21.92 -11.00 -0.07
C ARG A 5 -22.72 -11.25 1.21
N LYS A 6 -22.79 -10.26 2.08
CA LYS A 6 -23.57 -10.35 3.34
C LYS A 6 -25.08 -10.32 3.12
N HIS A 7 -25.53 -9.95 1.93
CA HIS A 7 -26.95 -9.88 1.56
C HIS A 7 -27.15 -10.52 0.19
N PRO A 8 -27.27 -11.86 0.08
CA PRO A 8 -27.42 -12.56 -1.18
C PRO A 8 -28.54 -11.98 -2.04
N GLY A 9 -28.24 -11.76 -3.34
CA GLY A 9 -29.18 -11.17 -4.30
C GLY A 9 -29.29 -9.64 -4.24
N LYS A 10 -28.55 -8.95 -3.35
CA LYS A 10 -28.49 -7.49 -3.30
C LYS A 10 -27.16 -6.95 -3.84
N PHE A 11 -27.20 -5.69 -4.23
CA PHE A 11 -26.04 -4.95 -4.76
C PHE A 11 -25.95 -3.59 -4.06
N TYR A 12 -24.73 -3.08 -3.96
CA TYR A 12 -24.54 -1.71 -3.55
C TYR A 12 -25.04 -0.76 -4.64
N ALA A 13 -25.71 0.31 -4.25
CA ALA A 13 -26.27 1.30 -5.15
C ALA A 13 -25.22 2.26 -5.72
N LEU A 14 -24.06 2.37 -5.05
CA LEU A 14 -23.01 3.31 -5.37
C LEU A 14 -21.79 2.60 -5.99
N PRO A 15 -20.93 3.31 -6.73
CA PRO A 15 -19.86 2.72 -7.51
C PRO A 15 -18.72 2.16 -6.63
N GLN A 16 -18.02 1.17 -7.16
CA GLN A 16 -16.84 0.59 -6.54
C GLN A 16 -15.65 1.58 -6.51
N ALA A 17 -15.52 2.40 -7.56
CA ALA A 17 -14.45 3.36 -7.75
C ALA A 17 -14.85 4.44 -8.76
N PRO A 18 -14.26 5.65 -8.74
CA PRO A 18 -14.60 6.76 -9.65
C PRO A 18 -13.97 6.64 -11.04
N GLN A 19 -13.65 5.44 -11.51
CA GLN A 19 -12.85 5.20 -12.70
C GLN A 19 -13.45 5.74 -14.00
N GLN A 20 -14.76 5.63 -14.21
CA GLN A 20 -15.37 5.98 -15.49
C GLN A 20 -15.31 7.50 -15.75
N PHE A 21 -15.64 8.31 -14.75
CA PHE A 21 -15.66 9.76 -14.90
C PHE A 21 -14.25 10.32 -15.12
N LYS A 22 -13.26 9.89 -14.35
CA LYS A 22 -11.89 10.37 -14.54
C LYS A 22 -11.33 10.00 -15.91
N GLN A 23 -11.62 8.80 -16.40
CA GLN A 23 -11.18 8.37 -17.72
C GLN A 23 -11.80 9.24 -18.82
N LEU A 24 -13.10 9.55 -18.75
CA LEU A 24 -13.76 10.44 -19.69
C LEU A 24 -13.20 11.85 -19.66
N LEU A 25 -12.95 12.40 -18.48
CA LEU A 25 -12.37 13.73 -18.32
C LEU A 25 -10.95 13.80 -18.90
N MET A 26 -10.09 12.84 -18.57
CA MET A 26 -8.71 12.82 -19.07
C MET A 26 -8.67 12.64 -20.60
N THR A 27 -9.50 11.78 -21.18
CA THR A 27 -9.60 11.62 -22.63
C THR A 27 -10.21 12.83 -23.34
N SER A 28 -10.98 13.66 -22.64
CA SER A 28 -11.53 14.92 -23.15
C SER A 28 -10.53 16.08 -23.10
N GLY A 29 -9.28 15.85 -22.65
CA GLY A 29 -8.22 16.84 -22.66
C GLY A 29 -8.03 17.62 -21.36
N PHE A 30 -8.57 17.14 -20.24
CA PHE A 30 -8.20 17.68 -18.92
C PHE A 30 -6.81 17.22 -18.53
N ASP A 31 -5.95 18.14 -18.12
CA ASP A 31 -4.56 17.82 -17.74
C ASP A 31 -4.44 17.28 -16.33
N LYS A 32 -5.30 17.74 -15.43
CA LYS A 32 -5.28 17.36 -14.02
C LYS A 32 -6.69 17.19 -13.48
N TYR A 33 -6.88 16.18 -12.69
CA TYR A 33 -8.15 15.86 -12.07
C TYR A 33 -7.92 15.37 -10.63
N PHE A 34 -8.80 15.74 -9.72
CA PHE A 34 -8.92 15.04 -8.43
C PHE A 34 -10.37 15.02 -7.96
N GLN A 35 -10.67 14.04 -7.15
CA GLN A 35 -11.98 13.87 -6.50
C GLN A 35 -11.79 13.19 -5.15
N ILE A 36 -12.62 13.55 -4.18
CA ILE A 36 -12.83 12.76 -2.96
C ILE A 36 -14.13 11.99 -3.16
N ALA A 37 -14.03 10.70 -3.47
CA ALA A 37 -15.14 9.87 -3.91
C ALA A 37 -15.52 8.82 -2.87
N PRO A 38 -16.81 8.63 -2.54
CA PRO A 38 -17.27 7.48 -1.78
C PRO A 38 -17.13 6.22 -2.65
N CYS A 39 -16.54 5.18 -2.07
CA CYS A 39 -16.29 3.90 -2.73
C CYS A 39 -16.84 2.75 -1.89
N PHE A 40 -17.32 1.71 -2.58
CA PHE A 40 -17.92 0.53 -1.96
C PHE A 40 -17.27 -0.73 -2.52
N ARG A 41 -16.73 -1.56 -1.64
CA ARG A 41 -16.13 -2.85 -2.02
C ARG A 41 -16.64 -3.94 -1.12
N ASP A 42 -17.01 -5.06 -1.73
CA ASP A 42 -17.42 -6.25 -0.99
C ASP A 42 -16.19 -7.12 -0.68
N GLU A 43 -15.32 -6.58 0.18
CA GLU A 43 -14.14 -7.26 0.71
C GLU A 43 -14.39 -7.68 2.16
N ASP A 44 -13.61 -8.63 2.67
CA ASP A 44 -13.68 -8.99 4.08
C ASP A 44 -13.27 -7.77 4.91
N ALA A 45 -14.26 -7.21 5.59
CA ALA A 45 -14.06 -6.02 6.40
C ALA A 45 -13.07 -6.32 7.53
N ARG A 46 -11.91 -5.70 7.46
CA ARG A 46 -10.96 -5.61 8.58
C ARG A 46 -11.18 -4.25 9.23
N GLY A 47 -11.64 -4.25 10.48
CA GLY A 47 -12.05 -3.04 11.17
C GLY A 47 -11.01 -1.93 11.24
N ASP A 48 -9.74 -2.27 11.04
CA ASP A 48 -8.60 -1.35 11.11
C ASP A 48 -8.14 -0.79 9.75
N ARG A 49 -8.52 -1.40 8.61
CA ARG A 49 -7.96 -0.98 7.31
C ARG A 49 -8.78 -1.22 6.05
N SER A 50 -9.90 -1.91 6.12
CA SER A 50 -10.74 -2.20 4.95
C SER A 50 -12.22 -2.21 5.32
N PRO A 51 -12.79 -1.05 5.67
CA PRO A 51 -14.24 -0.93 5.74
C PRO A 51 -14.80 -1.13 4.33
N GLY A 52 -15.95 -1.79 4.22
CA GLY A 52 -16.63 -1.97 2.91
C GLY A 52 -17.04 -0.66 2.25
N GLU A 53 -17.08 0.42 3.03
CA GLU A 53 -17.38 1.79 2.62
C GLU A 53 -16.22 2.70 3.05
N PHE A 54 -15.68 3.48 2.12
CA PHE A 54 -14.56 4.40 2.37
C PHE A 54 -14.54 5.54 1.34
N TYR A 55 -13.79 6.60 1.65
CA TYR A 55 -13.52 7.68 0.72
C TYR A 55 -12.14 7.50 0.11
N GLN A 56 -12.06 7.73 -1.19
CA GLN A 56 -10.82 7.70 -1.94
C GLN A 56 -10.47 9.11 -2.42
N LEU A 57 -9.29 9.60 -2.06
CA LEU A 57 -8.69 10.72 -2.77
C LEU A 57 -8.11 10.17 -4.07
N ASP A 58 -8.79 10.46 -5.17
CA ASP A 58 -8.43 9.98 -6.50
C ASP A 58 -7.85 11.13 -7.32
N MET A 59 -6.66 10.94 -7.88
CA MET A 59 -5.95 11.95 -8.64
C MET A 59 -5.43 11.38 -9.95
N GLU A 60 -5.53 12.17 -11.01
CA GLU A 60 -4.98 11.84 -12.32
C GLU A 60 -4.22 13.04 -12.90
N MET A 61 -3.11 12.77 -13.56
CA MET A 61 -2.31 13.80 -14.24
C MET A 61 -1.89 13.29 -15.62
N SER A 62 -2.12 14.12 -16.64
CA SER A 62 -1.62 13.88 -18.01
C SER A 62 -0.17 14.31 -18.13
N PHE A 63 0.57 13.65 -19.02
CA PHE A 63 1.97 13.98 -19.34
C PHE A 63 2.91 13.98 -18.13
N ALA A 64 2.56 13.26 -17.07
CA ALA A 64 3.31 13.20 -15.82
C ALA A 64 4.23 11.98 -15.78
N THR A 65 5.41 12.17 -15.19
CA THR A 65 6.34 11.12 -14.81
C THR A 65 6.05 10.62 -13.39
N GLN A 66 6.72 9.57 -12.96
CA GLN A 66 6.65 9.09 -11.57
C GLN A 66 7.08 10.18 -10.57
N ASP A 67 8.12 10.95 -10.90
CA ASP A 67 8.61 12.01 -10.02
C ASP A 67 7.63 13.16 -9.88
N ASP A 68 6.86 13.48 -10.92
CA ASP A 68 5.78 14.48 -10.85
C ASP A 68 4.68 14.04 -9.88
N VAL A 69 4.32 12.77 -9.88
CA VAL A 69 3.35 12.22 -8.90
C VAL A 69 3.91 12.29 -7.49
N PHE A 70 5.17 11.92 -7.29
CA PHE A 70 5.81 12.02 -5.98
C PHE A 70 5.87 13.44 -5.46
N ALA A 71 6.18 14.41 -6.33
CA ALA A 71 6.18 15.83 -5.95
C ALA A 71 4.81 16.29 -5.41
N VAL A 72 3.73 15.91 -6.08
CA VAL A 72 2.36 16.23 -5.61
C VAL A 72 2.06 15.58 -4.26
N LEU A 73 2.47 14.33 -4.06
CA LEU A 73 2.27 13.64 -2.78
C LEU A 73 3.09 14.28 -1.65
N GLU A 74 4.31 14.71 -1.95
CA GLU A 74 5.19 15.39 -0.98
C GLU A 74 4.72 16.81 -0.64
N ASP A 75 3.90 17.44 -1.49
CA ASP A 75 3.24 18.70 -1.18
C ASP A 75 1.94 18.52 -0.37
N VAL A 76 1.16 17.49 -0.68
CA VAL A 76 -0.17 17.28 -0.10
C VAL A 76 -0.12 16.58 1.26
N LEU A 77 0.68 15.53 1.42
CA LEU A 77 0.65 14.69 2.63
C LEU A 77 1.28 15.35 3.88
N PRO A 78 2.43 16.06 3.81
CA PRO A 78 3.07 16.61 5.00
C PRO A 78 2.19 17.55 5.82
N PRO A 79 1.48 18.52 5.24
CA PRO A 79 0.60 19.40 6.02
C PRO A 79 -0.58 18.64 6.66
N ILE A 80 -1.06 17.56 6.04
CA ILE A 80 -2.11 16.72 6.61
C ILE A 80 -1.56 15.97 7.83
N PHE A 81 -0.41 15.34 7.71
CA PHE A 81 0.23 14.64 8.82
C PHE A 81 0.66 15.59 9.94
N ALA A 82 1.16 16.78 9.61
CA ALA A 82 1.51 17.78 10.61
C ALA A 82 0.29 18.25 11.42
N LYS A 83 -0.88 18.33 10.79
CA LYS A 83 -2.10 18.79 11.46
C LYS A 83 -2.83 17.68 12.23
N TYR A 84 -2.85 16.48 11.71
CA TYR A 84 -3.70 15.39 12.23
C TYR A 84 -2.93 14.17 12.73
N GLY A 85 -1.66 14.04 12.39
CA GLY A 85 -0.81 12.92 12.77
C GLY A 85 -0.25 13.04 14.17
N THR A 86 0.03 11.91 14.79
CA THR A 86 0.71 11.82 16.10
C THR A 86 2.21 11.54 15.97
N TYR A 87 2.70 11.23 14.77
CA TYR A 87 4.09 10.90 14.47
C TYR A 87 4.70 11.92 13.50
N ASN A 88 5.75 12.60 13.91
CA ASN A 88 6.41 13.63 13.11
C ASN A 88 7.44 13.05 12.10
N ILE A 89 7.93 11.83 12.31
CA ILE A 89 9.11 11.31 11.60
C ILE A 89 8.79 10.98 10.13
N ALA A 90 7.58 10.50 9.83
CA ALA A 90 7.20 10.08 8.49
C ALA A 90 6.63 11.21 7.61
N SER A 91 6.44 12.41 8.16
CA SER A 91 5.71 13.49 7.52
C SER A 91 6.57 14.57 6.86
N GLN A 92 7.89 14.43 6.90
CA GLN A 92 8.81 15.42 6.32
C GLN A 92 9.32 14.96 4.94
N PRO A 93 9.18 15.79 3.90
CA PRO A 93 9.80 15.51 2.61
C PRO A 93 11.32 15.74 2.64
N PRO A 94 12.11 15.08 1.78
CA PRO A 94 11.64 14.06 0.84
C PRO A 94 11.33 12.73 1.53
N PHE A 95 10.23 12.10 1.16
CA PHE A 95 9.87 10.79 1.70
C PHE A 95 10.86 9.73 1.26
N LYS A 96 11.14 8.76 2.15
CA LYS A 96 11.98 7.62 1.82
C LYS A 96 11.36 6.82 0.67
N ARG A 97 12.14 6.62 -0.39
CA ARG A 97 11.76 5.80 -1.54
C ARG A 97 12.42 4.43 -1.39
N ILE A 98 11.62 3.38 -1.39
CA ILE A 98 12.08 2.00 -1.25
C ILE A 98 11.67 1.25 -2.52
N PRO A 99 12.62 0.72 -3.32
CA PRO A 99 12.30 -0.13 -4.45
C PRO A 99 11.49 -1.37 -4.02
N TYR A 100 10.59 -1.83 -4.88
CA TYR A 100 9.72 -2.96 -4.56
C TYR A 100 10.50 -4.21 -4.12
N LEU A 101 11.53 -4.58 -4.87
CA LEU A 101 12.35 -5.75 -4.53
C LEU A 101 13.06 -5.59 -3.18
N GLU A 102 13.60 -4.41 -2.91
CA GLU A 102 14.21 -4.10 -1.61
C GLU A 102 13.19 -4.20 -0.47
N ALA A 103 11.96 -3.70 -0.68
CA ALA A 103 10.89 -3.79 0.31
C ALA A 103 10.52 -5.26 0.59
N MET A 104 10.40 -6.07 -0.44
CA MET A 104 10.08 -7.49 -0.30
C MET A 104 11.22 -8.28 0.35
N ASP A 105 12.45 -8.01 -0.03
CA ASP A 105 13.62 -8.73 0.51
C ASP A 105 13.92 -8.35 1.96
N THR A 106 13.77 -7.07 2.30
CA THR A 106 14.11 -6.56 3.63
C THR A 106 12.98 -6.72 4.64
N TYR A 107 11.74 -6.52 4.21
CA TYR A 107 10.59 -6.47 5.13
C TYR A 107 9.53 -7.53 4.85
N GLY A 108 9.61 -8.24 3.72
CA GLY A 108 8.60 -9.24 3.32
C GLY A 108 7.25 -8.62 2.93
N SER A 109 7.20 -7.32 2.67
CA SER A 109 5.96 -6.58 2.38
C SER A 109 6.24 -5.39 1.47
N ASP A 110 5.32 -5.10 0.56
CA ASP A 110 5.30 -3.88 -0.24
C ASP A 110 4.83 -2.62 0.53
N LYS A 111 4.44 -2.80 1.79
CA LYS A 111 3.96 -1.74 2.71
C LYS A 111 4.60 -1.89 4.07
N PRO A 112 5.93 -1.75 4.18
CA PRO A 112 6.63 -1.93 5.44
C PRO A 112 6.27 -0.83 6.45
N ASP A 113 6.04 -1.20 7.70
CA ASP A 113 5.95 -0.26 8.81
C ASP A 113 7.35 0.03 9.35
N LEU A 114 7.92 1.15 8.95
CA LEU A 114 9.30 1.54 9.32
C LEU A 114 9.47 1.93 10.79
N ARG A 115 8.38 1.97 11.59
CA ARG A 115 8.45 2.11 13.04
C ARG A 115 8.88 0.82 13.73
N ILE A 116 8.75 -0.30 13.02
CA ILE A 116 9.12 -1.62 13.51
C ILE A 116 10.52 -1.94 12.97
N ASP A 117 11.50 -2.02 13.85
CA ASP A 117 12.86 -2.41 13.51
C ASP A 117 12.98 -3.94 13.44
N LEU A 118 12.35 -4.52 12.41
CA LEU A 118 12.34 -5.94 12.14
C LEU A 118 12.63 -6.18 10.65
N THR A 119 13.74 -6.83 10.36
CA THR A 119 14.13 -7.12 8.98
C THR A 119 14.23 -8.62 8.72
N VAL A 120 13.93 -9.02 7.49
CA VAL A 120 14.09 -10.39 7.00
C VAL A 120 15.56 -10.62 6.65
N GLN A 121 16.09 -11.76 7.07
CA GLN A 121 17.45 -12.19 6.76
C GLN A 121 17.41 -13.51 6.01
N ASP A 122 18.31 -13.69 5.05
CA ASP A 122 18.51 -14.97 4.39
C ASP A 122 19.17 -15.95 5.38
N ALA A 123 18.49 -17.05 5.67
CA ALA A 123 18.94 -18.09 6.57
C ALA A 123 19.37 -19.38 5.83
N THR A 124 19.52 -19.33 4.51
CA THR A 124 19.80 -20.50 3.68
C THR A 124 21.06 -21.24 4.17
N ALA A 125 22.16 -20.52 4.38
CA ALA A 125 23.39 -21.12 4.87
C ALA A 125 23.30 -21.65 6.30
N LEU A 126 22.49 -20.98 7.16
CA LEU A 126 22.30 -21.39 8.55
C LEU A 126 21.48 -22.67 8.67
N LEU A 127 20.55 -22.88 7.75
CA LEU A 127 19.57 -23.97 7.82
C LEU A 127 19.86 -25.09 6.80
N ALA A 128 20.93 -25.00 6.02
CA ALA A 128 21.29 -25.98 4.99
C ALA A 128 21.37 -27.41 5.55
N ASP A 129 21.94 -27.60 6.74
CA ASP A 129 22.19 -28.89 7.35
C ASP A 129 21.24 -29.20 8.54
N CYS A 130 20.14 -28.48 8.67
CA CYS A 130 19.24 -28.63 9.83
C CYS A 130 18.40 -29.90 9.83
N GLY A 131 18.46 -30.73 8.77
CA GLY A 131 17.73 -32.00 8.66
C GLY A 131 16.20 -31.85 8.52
N PHE A 132 15.67 -30.64 8.46
CA PHE A 132 14.23 -30.37 8.29
C PHE A 132 13.89 -30.24 6.81
N GLY A 133 13.16 -31.21 6.26
CA GLY A 133 12.88 -31.33 4.83
C GLY A 133 12.37 -30.03 4.12
N PRO A 134 11.49 -29.22 4.72
CA PRO A 134 11.06 -27.98 4.12
C PRO A 134 12.16 -26.94 3.88
N PHE A 135 13.28 -27.01 4.58
CA PHE A 135 14.40 -26.09 4.41
C PHE A 135 15.52 -26.62 3.51
N GLY A 136 15.57 -27.93 3.26
CA GLY A 136 16.61 -28.57 2.45
C GLY A 136 16.20 -28.86 0.98
N GLY A 137 15.00 -28.50 0.54
CA GLY A 137 14.49 -28.76 -0.79
C GLY A 137 14.69 -27.60 -1.79
N PRO A 138 14.46 -27.83 -3.11
CA PRO A 138 14.49 -26.79 -4.14
C PRO A 138 13.24 -25.89 -4.03
N GLY A 139 13.11 -25.16 -2.95
CA GLY A 139 12.01 -24.24 -2.65
C GLY A 139 12.51 -22.83 -2.37
N PRO A 140 11.62 -21.89 -2.02
CA PRO A 140 12.05 -20.57 -1.60
C PRO A 140 12.99 -20.68 -0.41
N HIS A 141 14.09 -19.93 -0.46
CA HIS A 141 15.11 -19.94 0.58
C HIS A 141 14.52 -19.60 1.95
N PRO A 142 14.90 -20.32 3.03
CA PRO A 142 14.41 -20.03 4.36
C PRO A 142 14.87 -18.64 4.82
N ARG A 143 13.93 -17.85 5.34
CA ARG A 143 14.18 -16.49 5.83
C ARG A 143 13.81 -16.38 7.30
N LEU A 144 14.65 -15.70 8.05
CA LEU A 144 14.42 -15.40 9.46
C LEU A 144 14.18 -13.91 9.66
N LEU A 145 13.32 -13.58 10.61
CA LEU A 145 13.13 -12.19 11.04
C LEU A 145 14.23 -11.82 12.03
N ARG A 146 14.92 -10.74 11.76
CA ARG A 146 15.93 -10.16 12.64
C ARG A 146 15.36 -8.94 13.32
N GLY A 147 15.14 -9.03 14.62
CA GLY A 147 14.79 -7.89 15.46
C GLY A 147 16.01 -7.07 15.88
N PRO A 148 15.79 -5.93 16.55
CA PRO A 148 16.86 -5.08 17.05
C PRO A 148 17.76 -5.87 18.00
N HIS A 149 19.08 -5.70 17.86
CA HIS A 149 20.02 -6.20 18.84
C HIS A 149 19.75 -5.48 20.16
N ARG A 150 19.16 -6.16 21.13
CA ARG A 150 19.22 -5.69 22.52
C ARG A 150 20.70 -5.73 22.94
N ARG A 151 21.29 -4.54 23.11
CA ARG A 151 22.57 -4.41 23.82
C ARG A 151 22.34 -4.52 25.31
#